data_9e3298367d22c47d1497a9066167c2f0
#
_entry.id   9e3298367d22c47d1497a9066167c2f0
#
_cell.length_a   1.000
_cell.length_b   1.000
_cell.length_c   1.000
_cell.angle_alpha   90.00
_cell.angle_beta   90.00
_cell.angle_gamma   90.00
#
_symmetry.space_group_name_H-M   'P 1'
#
loop_
_entity.id
_entity.type
_entity.pdbx_description
1 polymer ?
#
loop_
_entity_poly.entity_id
_entity_poly.type
_entity_poly.pdbx_seq_one_letter_code
_entity_poly.pdbx_strand_id
1 'polypeptide(L)'
;AREQRQPEASPALASEPSDNVLPLSESAHTILIGHGRVGSRISQRLQAEQMPLVIIEALHSLVEDLRESGLSVVHGNAASSQTLAQANIASARCLIVAIANSLEAGQIISHARAANPSLQILARAQADSEVDYLKTCSADLVVMGEREIARIMLARLGLPAD
;
A
#
# COMPACT_ATOMS: atom_id res chain seq x y z
N ALA A 1 8.94 62.91 -27.21
CA ALA A 1 8.12 62.00 -26.44
C ALA A 1 8.39 60.59 -26.95
N ARG A 2 9.14 59.80 -26.18
CA ARG A 2 9.33 58.35 -26.41
C ARG A 2 8.53 57.64 -25.38
N GLU A 3 7.45 56.97 -25.80
CA GLU A 3 6.69 56.01 -25.02
C GLU A 3 7.52 54.75 -24.81
N GLN A 4 7.91 54.48 -23.58
CA GLN A 4 8.52 53.22 -23.20
C GLN A 4 7.40 52.22 -22.91
N ARG A 5 7.20 51.24 -23.80
CA ARG A 5 6.39 50.06 -23.53
C ARG A 5 7.14 49.14 -22.55
N GLN A 6 6.55 48.98 -21.38
CA GLN A 6 6.95 47.93 -20.47
C GLN A 6 6.52 46.58 -21.05
N PRO A 7 7.36 45.51 -20.95
CA PRO A 7 6.93 44.16 -21.30
C PRO A 7 6.00 43.63 -20.20
N GLU A 8 4.82 43.21 -20.63
CA GLU A 8 3.88 42.49 -19.77
C GLU A 8 4.53 41.19 -19.33
N ALA A 9 4.61 41.03 -18.02
CA ALA A 9 5.02 39.78 -17.40
C ALA A 9 3.92 38.74 -17.63
N SER A 10 4.26 37.64 -18.31
CA SER A 10 3.42 36.44 -18.39
C SER A 10 3.07 35.95 -17.00
N PRO A 11 1.82 35.58 -16.76
CA PRO A 11 1.47 34.95 -15.47
C PRO A 11 2.19 33.60 -15.36
N ALA A 12 3.00 33.48 -14.32
CA ALA A 12 3.58 32.21 -13.93
C ALA A 12 2.44 31.21 -13.74
N LEU A 13 2.53 30.10 -14.46
CA LEU A 13 1.71 28.92 -14.20
C LEU A 13 1.88 28.55 -12.72
N ALA A 14 0.85 28.82 -11.95
CA ALA A 14 0.74 28.31 -10.60
C ALA A 14 0.77 26.78 -10.70
N SER A 15 1.88 26.19 -10.26
CA SER A 15 1.95 24.76 -10.03
C SER A 15 0.90 24.43 -8.99
N GLU A 16 -0.08 23.63 -9.37
CA GLU A 16 -1.07 23.09 -8.45
C GLU A 16 -0.34 22.40 -7.28
N PRO A 17 -0.74 22.65 -6.03
CA PRO A 17 -0.16 21.94 -4.91
C PRO A 17 -0.48 20.46 -5.09
N SER A 18 0.55 19.63 -5.14
CA SER A 18 0.38 18.19 -5.10
C SER A 18 -0.14 17.81 -3.71
N ASP A 19 -1.44 17.59 -3.62
CA ASP A 19 -2.19 17.28 -2.38
C ASP A 19 -1.85 15.92 -1.75
N ASN A 20 -0.65 15.39 -1.97
CA ASN A 20 -0.26 14.06 -1.51
C ASN A 20 0.98 14.04 -0.61
N VAL A 21 1.26 15.12 0.09
CA VAL A 21 2.30 15.08 1.11
C VAL A 21 1.67 14.59 2.40
N LEU A 22 1.94 13.33 2.72
CA LEU A 22 1.62 12.78 4.03
C LEU A 22 2.33 13.58 5.13
N PRO A 23 1.68 13.86 6.26
CA PRO A 23 2.34 14.55 7.37
C PRO A 23 3.58 13.78 7.80
N LEU A 24 4.67 14.48 8.08
CA LEU A 24 5.97 13.95 8.54
C LEU A 24 5.89 13.11 9.84
N SER A 25 4.71 12.99 10.45
CA SER A 25 4.48 12.23 11.67
C SER A 25 4.20 10.74 11.45
N GLU A 26 4.03 10.29 10.21
CA GLU A 26 3.76 8.89 9.92
C GLU A 26 5.08 8.11 9.75
N SER A 27 5.68 7.77 10.89
CA SER A 27 6.78 6.82 10.98
C SER A 27 6.31 5.55 11.70
N ALA A 28 6.90 4.42 11.37
CA ALA A 28 6.52 3.10 11.92
C ALA A 28 5.06 2.71 11.63
N HIS A 29 4.48 3.25 10.56
CA HIS A 29 3.12 2.95 10.10
C HIS A 29 3.07 1.65 9.30
N THR A 30 1.86 1.16 9.12
CA THR A 30 1.56 0.08 8.17
C THR A 30 1.14 0.67 6.83
N ILE A 31 1.68 0.14 5.75
CA ILE A 31 1.21 0.42 4.39
C ILE A 31 0.38 -0.76 3.92
N LEU A 32 -0.84 -0.48 3.47
CA LEU A 32 -1.75 -1.48 2.91
C LEU A 32 -1.94 -1.23 1.41
N ILE A 33 -1.62 -2.24 0.62
CA ILE A 33 -1.83 -2.22 -0.83
C ILE A 33 -3.12 -2.94 -1.18
N GLY A 34 -4.07 -2.21 -1.75
CA GLY A 34 -5.37 -2.71 -2.18
C GLY A 34 -6.42 -2.69 -1.07
N HIS A 35 -7.59 -2.15 -1.41
CA HIS A 35 -8.72 -2.01 -0.49
C HIS A 35 -9.95 -2.79 -0.99
N GLY A 36 -9.72 -4.04 -1.43
CA GLY A 36 -10.76 -4.98 -1.78
C GLY A 36 -11.34 -5.71 -0.56
N ARG A 37 -11.86 -6.91 -0.76
CA ARG A 37 -12.52 -7.70 0.31
C ARG A 37 -11.60 -8.03 1.48
N VAL A 38 -10.33 -8.29 1.25
CA VAL A 38 -9.36 -8.56 2.31
C VAL A 38 -8.83 -7.26 2.90
N GLY A 39 -8.39 -6.35 2.04
CA GLY A 39 -7.80 -5.07 2.47
C GLY A 39 -8.75 -4.22 3.30
N SER A 40 -10.04 -4.16 2.94
CA SER A 40 -11.04 -3.42 3.71
C SER A 40 -11.23 -3.96 5.13
N ARG A 41 -11.18 -5.28 5.31
CA ARG A 41 -11.27 -5.89 6.66
C ARG A 41 -10.05 -5.57 7.51
N ILE A 42 -8.86 -5.57 6.89
CA ILE A 42 -7.61 -5.22 7.56
C ILE A 42 -7.64 -3.75 7.96
N SER A 43 -7.99 -2.85 7.04
CA SER A 43 -8.02 -1.41 7.32
C SER A 43 -9.01 -1.04 8.41
N GLN A 44 -10.20 -1.64 8.41
CA GLN A 44 -11.21 -1.43 9.45
C GLN A 44 -10.69 -1.81 10.83
N ARG A 45 -9.99 -2.94 10.94
CA ARG A 45 -9.43 -3.38 12.22
C ARG A 45 -8.29 -2.50 12.68
N LEU A 46 -7.36 -2.15 11.79
CA LEU A 46 -6.25 -1.25 12.11
C LEU A 46 -6.74 0.14 12.54
N GLN A 47 -7.78 0.64 11.86
CA GLN A 47 -8.41 1.92 12.21
C GLN A 47 -9.10 1.86 13.58
N ALA A 48 -9.81 0.78 13.89
CA ALA A 48 -10.46 0.59 15.18
C ALA A 48 -9.46 0.53 16.36
N GLU A 49 -8.26 -0.01 16.11
CA GLU A 49 -7.17 -0.07 17.08
C GLU A 49 -6.29 1.21 17.06
N GLN A 50 -6.66 2.21 16.26
CA GLN A 50 -5.93 3.47 16.10
C GLN A 50 -4.46 3.27 15.69
N MET A 51 -4.19 2.23 14.93
CA MET A 51 -2.85 1.96 14.40
C MET A 51 -2.56 2.85 13.19
N PRO A 52 -1.36 3.44 13.09
CA PRO A 52 -0.99 4.27 11.94
C PRO A 52 -1.06 3.47 10.63
N LEU A 53 -1.84 3.94 9.67
CA LEU A 53 -2.13 3.26 8.42
C LEU A 53 -2.10 4.22 7.24
N VAL A 54 -1.41 3.82 6.18
CA VAL A 54 -1.46 4.45 4.86
C VAL A 54 -1.93 3.42 3.85
N ILE A 55 -2.91 3.76 3.03
CA ILE A 55 -3.42 2.89 1.97
C ILE A 55 -2.87 3.38 0.64
N ILE A 56 -2.40 2.47 -0.21
CA ILE A 56 -2.13 2.75 -1.62
C ILE A 56 -3.24 2.11 -2.46
N GLU A 57 -3.92 2.92 -3.26
CA GLU A 57 -5.02 2.48 -4.11
C GLU A 57 -4.90 3.11 -5.50
N ALA A 58 -5.13 2.31 -6.54
CA ALA A 58 -5.03 2.75 -7.92
C ALA A 58 -6.35 3.30 -8.48
N LEU A 59 -7.48 2.88 -7.95
CA LEU A 59 -8.81 3.30 -8.39
C LEU A 59 -9.18 4.67 -7.81
N HIS A 60 -9.22 5.68 -8.67
CA HIS A 60 -9.50 7.07 -8.25
C HIS A 60 -10.81 7.23 -7.46
N SER A 61 -11.89 6.60 -7.91
CA SER A 61 -13.18 6.65 -7.21
C SER A 61 -13.11 6.10 -5.78
N LEU A 62 -12.37 5.02 -5.60
CA LEU A 62 -12.18 4.41 -4.28
C LEU A 62 -11.28 5.26 -3.38
N VAL A 63 -10.26 5.90 -3.96
CA VAL A 63 -9.39 6.84 -3.23
C VAL A 63 -10.19 7.97 -2.60
N GLU A 64 -11.10 8.58 -3.35
CA GLU A 64 -11.93 9.67 -2.83
C GLU A 64 -12.82 9.21 -1.68
N ASP A 65 -13.49 8.08 -1.83
CA ASP A 65 -14.36 7.50 -0.78
C ASP A 65 -13.57 7.21 0.52
N LEU A 66 -12.36 6.66 0.37
CA LEU A 66 -11.49 6.37 1.52
C LEU A 66 -11.00 7.64 2.23
N ARG A 67 -10.66 8.67 1.47
CA ARG A 67 -10.25 9.98 2.03
C ARG A 67 -11.40 10.65 2.77
N GLU A 68 -12.61 10.60 2.22
CA GLU A 68 -13.82 11.10 2.89
C GLU A 68 -14.10 10.35 4.19
N SER A 69 -13.71 9.08 4.29
CA SER A 69 -13.80 8.29 5.53
C SER A 69 -12.68 8.59 6.54
N GLY A 70 -11.81 9.56 6.25
CA GLY A 70 -10.73 9.98 7.15
C GLY A 70 -9.47 9.13 7.09
N LEU A 71 -9.32 8.28 6.07
CA LEU A 71 -8.13 7.44 5.88
C LEU A 71 -7.04 8.19 5.08
N SER A 72 -5.78 7.93 5.43
CA SER A 72 -4.62 8.40 4.66
C SER A 72 -4.45 7.51 3.44
N VAL A 73 -4.59 8.07 2.24
CA VAL A 73 -4.53 7.32 0.99
C VAL A 73 -3.60 7.99 0.00
N VAL A 74 -2.66 7.21 -0.53
CA VAL A 74 -1.84 7.56 -1.69
C VAL A 74 -2.50 6.97 -2.93
N HIS A 75 -2.83 7.81 -3.89
CA HIS A 75 -3.35 7.40 -5.18
C HIS A 75 -2.18 7.08 -6.12
N GLY A 76 -2.15 5.87 -6.63
CA GLY A 76 -1.15 5.49 -7.62
C GLY A 76 -0.97 3.97 -7.75
N ASN A 77 -0.04 3.61 -8.63
CA ASN A 77 0.37 2.25 -8.84
C ASN A 77 1.47 1.88 -7.81
N ALA A 78 1.16 0.95 -6.92
CA ALA A 78 2.08 0.50 -5.88
C ALA A 78 3.36 -0.19 -6.41
N ALA A 79 3.36 -0.68 -7.66
CA ALA A 79 4.56 -1.20 -8.31
C ALA A 79 5.58 -0.10 -8.66
N SER A 80 5.16 1.17 -8.64
CA SER A 80 6.05 2.32 -8.83
C SER A 80 6.81 2.66 -7.56
N SER A 81 8.13 2.77 -7.64
CA SER A 81 8.97 3.22 -6.52
C SER A 81 8.59 4.62 -6.04
N GLN A 82 8.14 5.48 -6.92
CA GLN A 82 7.66 6.83 -6.58
C GLN A 82 6.41 6.77 -5.69
N THR A 83 5.45 5.92 -6.01
CA THR A 83 4.23 5.73 -5.20
C THR A 83 4.56 5.18 -3.81
N LEU A 84 5.48 4.21 -3.72
CA LEU A 84 5.97 3.69 -2.45
C LEU A 84 6.70 4.77 -1.63
N ALA A 85 7.48 5.62 -2.27
CA ALA A 85 8.13 6.75 -1.62
C ALA A 85 7.12 7.76 -1.06
N GLN A 86 6.05 8.06 -1.81
CA GLN A 86 4.95 8.93 -1.34
C GLN A 86 4.23 8.36 -0.12
N ALA A 87 4.14 7.03 0.00
CA ALA A 87 3.62 6.35 1.18
C ALA A 87 4.66 6.23 2.31
N ASN A 88 5.83 6.81 2.15
CA ASN A 88 6.92 6.80 3.12
C ASN A 88 7.38 5.37 3.49
N ILE A 89 7.61 4.55 2.48
CA ILE A 89 8.03 3.15 2.64
C ILE A 89 9.31 3.01 3.47
N ALA A 90 10.23 3.97 3.37
CA ALA A 90 11.51 3.94 4.07
C ALA A 90 11.39 3.95 5.59
N SER A 91 10.31 4.54 6.13
CA SER A 91 10.04 4.61 7.58
C SER A 91 8.87 3.73 8.03
N ALA A 92 8.26 2.98 7.12
CA ALA A 92 7.19 2.06 7.44
C ALA A 92 7.71 0.85 8.24
N ARG A 93 6.87 0.33 9.12
CA ARG A 93 7.14 -0.89 9.89
C ARG A 93 6.69 -2.14 9.16
N CYS A 94 5.57 -2.08 8.48
CA CYS A 94 4.94 -3.22 7.84
C CYS A 94 4.32 -2.83 6.49
N LEU A 95 4.44 -3.72 5.54
CA LEU A 95 3.73 -3.66 4.26
C LEU A 95 2.81 -4.87 4.15
N ILE A 96 1.54 -4.63 3.88
CA ILE A 96 0.55 -5.68 3.62
C ILE A 96 0.09 -5.58 2.17
N VAL A 97 0.39 -6.60 1.39
CA VAL A 97 0.02 -6.67 -0.03
C VAL A 97 -1.23 -7.54 -0.17
N ALA A 98 -2.39 -6.89 -0.26
CA ALA A 98 -3.71 -7.54 -0.25
C ALA A 98 -4.35 -7.68 -1.64
N ILE A 99 -3.60 -7.41 -2.72
CA ILE A 99 -4.07 -7.57 -4.11
C ILE A 99 -4.04 -9.03 -4.55
N ALA A 100 -4.86 -9.35 -5.55
CA ALA A 100 -4.98 -10.72 -6.06
C ALA A 100 -3.94 -11.07 -7.14
N ASN A 101 -3.42 -10.08 -7.86
CA ASN A 101 -2.43 -10.30 -8.91
C ASN A 101 -1.05 -10.57 -8.31
N SER A 102 -0.59 -11.82 -8.37
CA SER A 102 0.68 -12.25 -7.78
C SER A 102 1.90 -11.66 -8.47
N LEU A 103 1.85 -11.45 -9.79
CA LEU A 103 2.96 -10.85 -10.52
C LEU A 103 3.19 -9.40 -10.08
N GLU A 104 2.13 -8.63 -10.01
CA GLU A 104 2.16 -7.25 -9.51
C GLU A 104 2.60 -7.22 -8.03
N ALA A 105 2.05 -8.10 -7.20
CA ALA A 105 2.45 -8.25 -5.81
C ALA A 105 3.95 -8.51 -5.67
N GLY A 106 4.51 -9.40 -6.48
CA GLY A 106 5.95 -9.69 -6.48
C GLY A 106 6.81 -8.49 -6.84
N GLN A 107 6.40 -7.68 -7.80
CA GLN A 107 7.09 -6.44 -8.17
C GLN A 107 7.06 -5.42 -7.01
N ILE A 108 5.90 -5.24 -6.39
CA ILE A 108 5.75 -4.36 -5.22
C ILE A 108 6.67 -4.79 -4.09
N ILE A 109 6.67 -6.08 -3.76
CA ILE A 109 7.48 -6.64 -2.68
C ILE A 109 8.97 -6.43 -2.94
N SER A 110 9.44 -6.69 -4.16
CA SER A 110 10.84 -6.50 -4.54
C SER A 110 11.29 -5.04 -4.43
N HIS A 111 10.47 -4.10 -4.89
CA HIS A 111 10.76 -2.67 -4.77
C HIS A 111 10.72 -2.19 -3.32
N ALA A 112 9.74 -2.66 -2.54
CA ALA A 112 9.62 -2.30 -1.13
C ALA A 112 10.81 -2.82 -0.30
N ARG A 113 11.24 -4.05 -0.53
CA ARG A 113 12.40 -4.64 0.13
C ARG A 113 13.69 -3.87 -0.18
N ALA A 114 13.88 -3.45 -1.44
CA ALA A 114 15.01 -2.63 -1.82
C ALA A 114 15.01 -1.26 -1.14
N ALA A 115 13.83 -0.65 -0.98
CA ALA A 115 13.68 0.66 -0.35
C ALA A 115 13.79 0.61 1.19
N ASN A 116 13.39 -0.51 1.81
CA ASN A 116 13.44 -0.69 3.26
C ASN A 116 13.78 -2.15 3.60
N PRO A 117 15.08 -2.47 3.82
CA PRO A 117 15.52 -3.84 4.09
C PRO A 117 14.95 -4.47 5.37
N SER A 118 14.56 -3.65 6.36
CA SER A 118 14.01 -4.11 7.65
C SER A 118 12.49 -4.21 7.68
N LEU A 119 11.81 -3.88 6.57
CA LEU A 119 10.37 -3.88 6.47
C LEU A 119 9.80 -5.29 6.67
N GLN A 120 8.77 -5.44 7.50
CA GLN A 120 7.98 -6.66 7.55
C GLN A 120 7.01 -6.67 6.37
N ILE A 121 7.07 -7.69 5.53
CA ILE A 121 6.25 -7.80 4.33
C ILE A 121 5.33 -9.01 4.41
N LEU A 122 4.02 -8.74 4.42
CA LEU A 122 2.97 -9.75 4.42
C LEU A 122 2.26 -9.70 3.05
N ALA A 123 2.02 -10.85 2.46
CA ALA A 123 1.34 -10.94 1.16
C ALA A 123 0.29 -12.04 1.16
N ARG A 124 -0.73 -11.87 0.32
CA ARG A 124 -1.71 -12.93 0.08
C ARG A 124 -1.40 -13.66 -1.23
N ALA A 125 -1.68 -14.95 -1.25
CA ALA A 125 -1.64 -15.79 -2.44
C ALA A 125 -2.99 -16.50 -2.63
N GLN A 126 -3.27 -16.86 -3.87
CA GLN A 126 -4.48 -17.62 -4.26
C GLN A 126 -4.17 -19.07 -4.64
N ALA A 127 -2.90 -19.39 -4.91
CA ALA A 127 -2.44 -20.72 -5.30
C ALA A 127 -1.08 -21.05 -4.66
N ASP A 128 -0.77 -22.33 -4.53
CA ASP A 128 0.49 -22.81 -3.96
C ASP A 128 1.73 -22.32 -4.70
N SER A 129 1.67 -22.26 -6.04
CA SER A 129 2.75 -21.74 -6.86
C SER A 129 3.03 -20.25 -6.61
N GLU A 130 2.02 -19.48 -6.27
CA GLU A 130 2.17 -18.07 -5.91
C GLU A 130 2.86 -17.89 -4.56
N VAL A 131 2.61 -18.80 -3.61
CA VAL A 131 3.28 -18.76 -2.30
C VAL A 131 4.79 -18.82 -2.46
N ASP A 132 5.29 -19.76 -3.24
CA ASP A 132 6.73 -19.91 -3.47
C ASP A 132 7.31 -18.71 -4.22
N TYR A 133 6.61 -18.23 -5.23
CA TYR A 133 7.01 -17.05 -6.00
C TYR A 133 7.13 -15.80 -5.11
N LEU A 134 6.12 -15.49 -4.30
CA LEU A 134 6.12 -14.31 -3.44
C LEU A 134 7.20 -14.38 -2.34
N LYS A 135 7.51 -15.57 -1.85
CA LYS A 135 8.67 -15.78 -0.95
C LYS A 135 9.99 -15.48 -1.64
N THR A 136 10.16 -15.89 -2.89
CA THR A 136 11.37 -15.54 -3.66
C THR A 136 11.50 -14.05 -3.91
N CYS A 137 10.40 -13.31 -3.97
CA CYS A 137 10.38 -11.85 -4.04
C CYS A 137 10.69 -11.15 -2.71
N SER A 138 10.93 -11.91 -1.63
CA SER A 138 11.26 -11.43 -0.28
C SER A 138 10.07 -11.05 0.61
N ALA A 139 8.90 -11.66 0.41
CA ALA A 139 7.84 -11.62 1.42
C ALA A 139 8.25 -12.43 2.66
N ASP A 140 8.01 -11.88 3.85
CA ASP A 140 8.30 -12.55 5.12
C ASP A 140 7.22 -13.57 5.47
N LEU A 141 5.96 -13.25 5.15
CA LEU A 141 4.83 -14.15 5.32
C LEU A 141 3.93 -14.09 4.09
N VAL A 142 3.59 -15.25 3.57
CA VAL A 142 2.59 -15.38 2.51
C VAL A 142 1.41 -16.19 3.02
N VAL A 143 0.23 -15.60 2.99
CA VAL A 143 -1.02 -16.23 3.45
C VAL A 143 -1.83 -16.67 2.24
N MET A 144 -2.09 -17.97 2.14
CA MET A 144 -3.00 -18.54 1.17
C MET A 144 -4.35 -18.81 1.83
N GLY A 145 -5.40 -18.14 1.35
CA GLY A 145 -6.70 -18.13 2.00
C GLY A 145 -7.30 -19.50 2.18
N GLU A 146 -7.24 -20.37 1.18
CA GLU A 146 -7.80 -21.74 1.25
C GLU A 146 -7.08 -22.60 2.29
N ARG A 147 -5.75 -22.49 2.39
CA ARG A 147 -4.97 -23.19 3.42
C ARG A 147 -5.36 -22.72 4.83
N GLU A 148 -5.51 -21.41 5.03
CA GLU A 148 -5.89 -20.85 6.32
C GLU A 148 -7.30 -21.25 6.73
N ILE A 149 -8.24 -21.26 5.79
CA ILE A 149 -9.59 -21.74 6.04
C ILE A 149 -9.56 -23.21 6.48
N ALA A 150 -8.86 -24.08 5.75
CA ALA A 150 -8.71 -25.50 6.09
C ALA A 150 -8.03 -25.67 7.45
N ARG A 151 -6.96 -24.92 7.71
CA ARG A 151 -6.23 -24.96 8.98
C ARG A 151 -7.14 -24.62 10.17
N ILE A 152 -7.94 -23.58 10.08
CA ILE A 152 -8.85 -23.18 11.16
C ILE A 152 -9.93 -24.24 11.39
N MET A 153 -10.49 -24.79 10.31
CA MET A 153 -11.49 -25.86 10.40
C MET A 153 -10.93 -27.12 11.03
N LEU A 154 -9.73 -27.56 10.62
CA LEU A 154 -9.05 -28.72 11.18
C LEU A 154 -8.68 -28.53 12.66
N ALA A 155 -8.18 -27.34 13.01
CA ALA A 155 -7.86 -27.01 14.40
C ALA A 155 -9.10 -27.14 15.31
N ARG A 156 -10.28 -26.80 14.82
CA ARG A 156 -11.54 -26.96 15.56
C ARG A 156 -11.89 -28.43 15.84
N LEU A 157 -11.41 -29.34 15.00
CA LEU A 157 -11.55 -30.80 15.18
C LEU A 157 -10.41 -31.41 16.01
N GLY A 158 -9.50 -30.60 16.54
CA GLY A 158 -8.34 -31.07 17.29
C GLY A 158 -7.22 -31.66 16.43
N LEU A 159 -7.25 -31.41 15.13
CA LEU A 159 -6.24 -31.86 14.18
C LEU A 159 -5.25 -30.70 13.88
N PRO A 160 -3.93 -30.92 14.02
CA PRO A 160 -2.97 -29.94 13.60
C PRO A 160 -3.00 -29.76 12.08
N ALA A 161 -2.82 -28.54 11.61
CA ALA A 161 -2.56 -28.29 10.21
C ALA A 161 -1.06 -28.48 9.94
N ASP A 162 -0.76 -29.21 8.88
CA ASP A 162 0.61 -29.37 8.37
C ASP A 162 1.17 -28.04 7.79
#